data_603565096d8e17f9e17a03307d9be08c
#
_entry.id   603565096d8e17f9e17a03307d9be08c
#
_cell.length_a   1.000
_cell.length_b   1.000
_cell.length_c   1.000
_cell.angle_alpha   90.00
_cell.angle_beta   90.00
_cell.angle_gamma   90.00
#
_symmetry.space_group_name_H-M   'P 1'
#
loop_
_entity.id
_entity.type
_entity.pdbx_description
1 polymer ?
#
loop_
_entity_poly.entity_id
_entity_poly.type
_entity_poly.pdbx_seq_one_letter_code
_entity_poly.pdbx_strand_id
1 'polypeptide(L)'
;MQPAEIAHSYDAIAPQWLEPFLETNGIHQHKHALQFRPPGGVALDVGSGCSGRFIRLLETNGYQVEGLDLSPQMIALAKTRHPNVRFHHADVCDWIPPRQYDFITAWDSIWHVPLDQSAAVLQKLCSALNPGGVFIWTTGGLDAPEEKWDSSLGPPLYYSTLGIPKTLQTISEAGCLCRHLEYDQWPEKHVFLIAQKP
;
A
#
# COMPACT_ATOMS: atom_id res chain seq x y z
N MET A 1 -11.66 -7.83 -13.97
CA MET A 1 -12.04 -8.02 -12.56
C MET A 1 -12.52 -6.70 -11.99
N GLN A 2 -13.51 -6.73 -11.10
CA GLN A 2 -13.95 -5.53 -10.41
C GLN A 2 -13.31 -5.47 -9.02
N PRO A 3 -12.77 -4.32 -8.58
CA PRO A 3 -12.19 -4.18 -7.24
C PRO A 3 -13.13 -4.59 -6.10
N ALA A 4 -14.43 -4.43 -6.28
CA ALA A 4 -15.44 -4.87 -5.31
C ALA A 4 -15.45 -6.39 -5.05
N GLU A 5 -15.02 -7.22 -6.00
CA GLU A 5 -14.88 -8.67 -5.83
C GLU A 5 -13.73 -8.99 -4.86
N ILE A 6 -12.65 -8.23 -4.94
CA ILE A 6 -11.51 -8.34 -4.00
C ILE A 6 -11.92 -7.90 -2.59
N ALA A 7 -12.65 -6.78 -2.47
CA ALA A 7 -13.17 -6.34 -1.18
C ALA A 7 -14.03 -7.43 -0.52
N HIS A 8 -14.90 -8.09 -1.28
CA HIS A 8 -15.74 -9.18 -0.78
C HIS A 8 -14.89 -10.39 -0.33
N SER A 9 -13.84 -10.74 -1.07
CA SER A 9 -12.90 -11.81 -0.65
C SER A 9 -12.22 -11.44 0.67
N TYR A 10 -11.76 -10.21 0.83
CA TYR A 10 -11.14 -9.72 2.07
C TYR A 10 -12.14 -9.63 3.25
N ASP A 11 -13.40 -9.27 3.00
CA ASP A 11 -14.44 -9.28 4.03
C ASP A 11 -14.60 -10.67 4.65
N ALA A 12 -14.54 -11.72 3.83
CA ALA A 12 -14.70 -13.10 4.28
C ALA A 12 -13.54 -13.58 5.19
N ILE A 13 -12.34 -13.01 5.03
CA ILE A 13 -11.13 -13.42 5.76
C ILE A 13 -10.59 -12.33 6.70
N ALA A 14 -11.29 -11.21 6.86
CA ALA A 14 -10.83 -10.07 7.66
C ALA A 14 -10.35 -10.42 9.08
N PRO A 15 -10.99 -11.34 9.85
CA PRO A 15 -10.49 -11.74 11.15
C PRO A 15 -9.09 -12.36 11.14
N GLN A 16 -8.66 -12.99 10.03
CA GLN A 16 -7.33 -13.60 9.91
C GLN A 16 -6.22 -12.55 9.92
N TRP A 17 -6.51 -11.30 9.51
CA TRP A 17 -5.55 -10.19 9.53
C TRP A 17 -5.29 -9.63 10.93
N LEU A 18 -5.94 -10.15 11.96
CA LEU A 18 -5.67 -9.83 13.36
C LEU A 18 -4.66 -10.78 14.03
N GLU A 19 -4.14 -11.75 13.29
CA GLU A 19 -3.19 -12.74 13.80
C GLU A 19 -1.86 -12.08 14.19
N PRO A 20 -1.27 -12.45 15.36
CA PRO A 20 -0.09 -11.78 15.90
C PRO A 20 1.14 -11.78 14.98
N PHE A 21 1.32 -12.81 14.14
CA PHE A 21 2.47 -12.89 13.24
C PHE A 21 2.47 -11.80 12.17
N LEU A 22 1.32 -11.25 11.84
CA LEU A 22 1.21 -10.14 10.88
C LEU A 22 1.66 -8.79 11.46
N GLU A 23 1.75 -8.66 12.78
CA GLU A 23 2.12 -7.40 13.45
C GLU A 23 3.53 -6.92 13.11
N THR A 24 4.43 -7.80 12.68
CA THR A 24 5.81 -7.48 12.32
C THR A 24 6.06 -7.40 10.82
N ASN A 25 5.13 -7.91 9.99
CA ASN A 25 5.28 -7.91 8.54
C ASN A 25 5.40 -6.47 8.01
N GLY A 26 6.48 -6.19 7.28
CA GLY A 26 6.75 -4.89 6.66
C GLY A 26 7.30 -3.82 7.61
N ILE A 27 7.33 -4.04 8.93
CA ILE A 27 7.78 -3.02 9.91
C ILE A 27 9.24 -2.62 9.70
N HIS A 28 10.12 -3.57 9.41
CA HIS A 28 11.54 -3.28 9.16
C HIS A 28 11.72 -2.40 7.92
N GLN A 29 11.02 -2.72 6.84
CA GLN A 29 11.05 -2.01 5.57
C GLN A 29 10.50 -0.57 5.73
N HIS A 30 9.43 -0.40 6.51
CA HIS A 30 8.89 0.93 6.82
C HIS A 30 9.84 1.77 7.67
N LYS A 31 10.55 1.17 8.64
CA LYS A 31 11.60 1.86 9.40
C LYS A 31 12.73 2.32 8.48
N HIS A 32 13.06 1.56 7.45
CA HIS A 32 14.02 1.98 6.42
C HIS A 32 13.46 3.16 5.62
N ALA A 33 12.21 3.09 5.15
CA ALA A 33 11.58 4.17 4.38
C ALA A 33 11.50 5.49 5.17
N LEU A 34 11.27 5.42 6.48
CA LEU A 34 11.22 6.60 7.35
C LEU A 34 12.55 7.36 7.45
N GLN A 35 13.68 6.75 7.07
CA GLN A 35 15.00 7.41 7.09
C GLN A 35 15.19 8.43 5.94
N PHE A 36 14.33 8.38 4.89
CA PHE A 36 14.47 9.26 3.72
C PHE A 36 13.85 10.64 3.92
N ARG A 37 13.25 10.92 5.08
CA ARG A 37 12.71 12.24 5.41
C ARG A 37 12.67 12.49 6.93
N PRO A 38 12.61 13.78 7.37
CA PRO A 38 12.36 14.10 8.77
C PRO A 38 11.03 13.50 9.29
N PRO A 39 10.94 13.14 10.58
CA PRO A 39 9.70 12.65 11.19
C PRO A 39 8.56 13.66 11.12
N GLY A 40 7.33 13.15 11.14
CA GLY A 40 6.11 13.95 11.24
C GLY A 40 5.50 14.37 9.91
N GLY A 41 4.32 14.97 9.99
CA GLY A 41 3.50 15.36 8.86
C GLY A 41 2.23 14.52 8.73
N VAL A 42 1.69 14.39 7.53
CA VAL A 42 0.48 13.62 7.25
C VAL A 42 0.84 12.36 6.46
N ALA A 43 0.33 11.22 6.89
CA ALA A 43 0.56 9.94 6.22
C ALA A 43 -0.75 9.30 5.75
N LEU A 44 -0.65 8.51 4.67
CA LEU A 44 -1.74 7.71 4.11
C LEU A 44 -1.32 6.23 4.09
N ASP A 45 -2.18 5.38 4.64
CA ASP A 45 -2.06 3.91 4.55
C ASP A 45 -3.12 3.39 3.55
N VAL A 46 -2.67 2.97 2.36
CA VAL A 46 -3.51 2.49 1.26
C VAL A 46 -3.65 0.97 1.33
N GLY A 47 -4.90 0.49 1.38
CA GLY A 47 -5.19 -0.89 1.75
C GLY A 47 -4.83 -1.11 3.22
N SER A 48 -5.28 -0.19 4.09
CA SER A 48 -4.87 -0.15 5.50
C SER A 48 -5.24 -1.40 6.29
N GLY A 49 -6.20 -2.18 5.78
CA GLY A 49 -6.69 -3.36 6.48
C GLY A 49 -7.19 -3.04 7.87
N CYS A 50 -7.06 -4.00 8.78
CA CYS A 50 -7.56 -3.86 10.15
C CYS A 50 -6.49 -3.97 11.24
N SER A 51 -5.25 -4.36 10.93
CA SER A 51 -4.20 -4.58 11.94
C SER A 51 -3.71 -3.28 12.58
N GLY A 52 -3.61 -2.21 11.80
CA GLY A 52 -3.13 -0.91 12.24
C GLY A 52 -1.64 -0.86 12.59
N ARG A 53 -0.85 -1.86 12.19
CA ARG A 53 0.59 -1.91 12.51
C ARG A 53 1.36 -0.71 11.95
N PHE A 54 1.04 -0.29 10.71
CA PHE A 54 1.68 0.88 10.11
C PHE A 54 1.14 2.18 10.69
N ILE A 55 -0.14 2.23 11.04
CA ILE A 55 -0.74 3.37 11.75
C ILE A 55 0.05 3.63 13.04
N ARG A 56 0.23 2.61 13.90
CA ARG A 56 0.99 2.75 15.16
C ARG A 56 2.45 3.17 14.92
N LEU A 57 3.10 2.57 13.93
CA LEU A 57 4.48 2.92 13.59
C LEU A 57 4.59 4.39 13.17
N LEU A 58 3.70 4.86 12.29
CA LEU A 58 3.71 6.21 11.75
C LEU A 58 3.34 7.25 12.83
N GLU A 59 2.32 6.99 13.66
CA GLU A 59 1.95 7.83 14.80
C GLU A 59 3.13 7.99 15.79
N THR A 60 3.86 6.89 16.09
CA THR A 60 5.06 6.94 16.95
C THR A 60 6.18 7.79 16.34
N ASN A 61 6.18 7.96 15.02
CA ASN A 61 7.11 8.84 14.30
C ASN A 61 6.53 10.23 14.02
N GLY A 62 5.44 10.61 14.71
CA GLY A 62 4.88 11.97 14.69
C GLY A 62 3.97 12.27 13.50
N TYR A 63 3.50 11.26 12.76
CA TYR A 63 2.57 11.46 11.65
C TYR A 63 1.12 11.47 12.13
N GLN A 64 0.31 12.34 11.52
CA GLN A 64 -1.14 12.20 11.51
C GLN A 64 -1.50 11.22 10.39
N VAL A 65 -2.11 10.09 10.73
CA VAL A 65 -2.36 9.01 9.76
C VAL A 65 -3.82 9.02 9.28
N GLU A 66 -4.01 8.81 7.99
CA GLU A 66 -5.29 8.47 7.38
C GLU A 66 -5.20 7.07 6.77
N GLY A 67 -6.27 6.27 6.84
CA GLY A 67 -6.36 4.97 6.19
C GLY A 67 -7.29 5.01 4.99
N LEU A 68 -7.00 4.23 3.96
CA LEU A 68 -7.87 3.98 2.81
C LEU A 68 -8.02 2.47 2.63
N ASP A 69 -9.24 1.99 2.57
CA ASP A 69 -9.53 0.58 2.27
C ASP A 69 -10.85 0.45 1.52
N LEU A 70 -10.97 -0.59 0.70
CA LEU A 70 -12.19 -0.89 -0.05
C LEU A 70 -13.12 -1.84 0.73
N SER A 71 -12.59 -2.63 1.68
CA SER A 71 -13.36 -3.55 2.50
C SER A 71 -14.03 -2.83 3.67
N PRO A 72 -15.38 -2.83 3.74
CA PRO A 72 -16.10 -2.25 4.88
C PRO A 72 -15.81 -3.00 6.19
N GLN A 73 -15.56 -4.31 6.15
CA GLN A 73 -15.23 -5.10 7.33
C GLN A 73 -13.85 -4.74 7.88
N MET A 74 -12.84 -4.58 7.00
CA MET A 74 -11.51 -4.12 7.40
C MET A 74 -11.60 -2.75 8.10
N ILE A 75 -12.33 -1.80 7.52
CA ILE A 75 -12.53 -0.47 8.13
C ILE A 75 -13.26 -0.54 9.47
N ALA A 76 -14.30 -1.37 9.58
CA ALA A 76 -15.03 -1.52 10.84
C ALA A 76 -14.12 -2.01 11.97
N LEU A 77 -13.29 -3.02 11.70
CA LEU A 77 -12.31 -3.54 12.64
C LEU A 77 -11.20 -2.51 12.95
N ALA A 78 -10.68 -1.82 11.93
CA ALA A 78 -9.67 -0.78 12.10
C ALA A 78 -10.16 0.36 13.00
N LYS A 79 -11.37 0.85 12.80
CA LYS A 79 -11.98 1.91 13.64
C LYS A 79 -12.12 1.52 15.11
N THR A 80 -12.36 0.24 15.41
CA THR A 80 -12.42 -0.25 16.79
C THR A 80 -11.06 -0.13 17.49
N ARG A 81 -9.97 -0.36 16.74
CA ARG A 81 -8.59 -0.32 17.26
C ARG A 81 -7.99 1.09 17.24
N HIS A 82 -8.41 1.90 16.27
CA HIS A 82 -7.88 3.25 16.01
C HIS A 82 -9.04 4.26 15.85
N PRO A 83 -9.81 4.55 16.91
CA PRO A 83 -11.03 5.37 16.84
C PRO A 83 -10.78 6.82 16.41
N ASN A 84 -9.55 7.32 16.59
CA ASN A 84 -9.17 8.68 16.24
C ASN A 84 -8.60 8.83 14.82
N VAL A 85 -8.39 7.71 14.11
CA VAL A 85 -7.86 7.71 12.74
C VAL A 85 -9.01 7.90 11.75
N ARG A 86 -8.78 8.76 10.77
CA ARG A 86 -9.73 8.93 9.66
C ARG A 86 -9.55 7.81 8.65
N PHE A 87 -10.62 7.04 8.41
CA PHE A 87 -10.66 6.01 7.38
C PHE A 87 -11.56 6.42 6.23
N HIS A 88 -11.04 6.32 5.01
CA HIS A 88 -11.75 6.48 3.76
C HIS A 88 -12.19 5.10 3.26
N HIS A 89 -13.51 4.90 3.10
CA HIS A 89 -14.04 3.71 2.43
C HIS A 89 -14.18 4.02 0.96
N ALA A 90 -13.21 3.65 0.16
CA ALA A 90 -13.19 3.95 -1.28
C ALA A 90 -12.24 3.03 -2.04
N ASP A 91 -12.50 2.89 -3.34
CA ASP A 91 -11.60 2.25 -4.29
C ASP A 91 -10.46 3.19 -4.65
N VAL A 92 -9.23 2.74 -4.47
CA VAL A 92 -8.03 3.52 -4.84
C VAL A 92 -8.00 3.87 -6.34
N CYS A 93 -8.66 3.09 -7.19
CA CYS A 93 -8.74 3.37 -8.62
C CYS A 93 -9.48 4.68 -8.92
N ASP A 94 -10.59 4.94 -8.22
CA ASP A 94 -11.46 6.09 -8.41
C ASP A 94 -11.25 7.19 -7.38
N TRP A 95 -10.69 6.85 -6.22
CA TRP A 95 -10.49 7.79 -5.13
C TRP A 95 -9.53 8.92 -5.51
N ILE A 96 -9.93 10.14 -5.16
CA ILE A 96 -9.12 11.35 -5.35
C ILE A 96 -8.54 11.74 -4.00
N PRO A 97 -7.21 11.77 -3.85
CA PRO A 97 -6.58 12.22 -2.61
C PRO A 97 -7.05 13.64 -2.22
N PRO A 98 -7.62 13.83 -1.00
CA PRO A 98 -8.15 15.15 -0.59
C PRO A 98 -7.04 16.17 -0.27
N ARG A 99 -5.80 15.72 -0.18
CA ARG A 99 -4.60 16.50 0.13
C ARG A 99 -3.34 15.82 -0.39
N GLN A 100 -2.21 16.46 -0.23
CA GLN A 100 -0.90 15.83 -0.37
C GLN A 100 -0.45 15.25 0.97
N TYR A 101 0.44 14.25 0.90
CA TYR A 101 0.94 13.48 2.03
C TYR A 101 2.46 13.54 2.10
N ASP A 102 2.97 13.45 3.30
CA ASP A 102 4.40 13.39 3.58
C ASP A 102 4.92 11.95 3.53
N PHE A 103 4.06 11.00 3.84
CA PHE A 103 4.37 9.58 3.75
C PHE A 103 3.16 8.81 3.21
N ILE A 104 3.37 7.94 2.23
CA ILE A 104 2.34 7.02 1.73
C ILE A 104 2.88 5.61 1.89
N THR A 105 2.04 4.69 2.35
CA THR A 105 2.31 3.26 2.31
C THR A 105 1.20 2.53 1.56
N ALA A 106 1.56 1.50 0.79
CA ALA A 106 0.64 0.57 0.13
C ALA A 106 1.25 -0.84 0.20
N TRP A 107 1.26 -1.41 1.41
CA TRP A 107 1.89 -2.68 1.68
C TRP A 107 0.90 -3.83 1.48
N ASP A 108 1.27 -4.79 0.63
CA ASP A 108 0.46 -5.97 0.28
C ASP A 108 -0.98 -5.61 -0.16
N SER A 109 -1.14 -4.52 -0.92
CA SER A 109 -2.46 -3.97 -1.24
C SER A 109 -2.66 -3.62 -2.72
N ILE A 110 -1.87 -2.72 -3.31
CA ILE A 110 -2.13 -2.21 -4.67
C ILE A 110 -1.83 -3.20 -5.80
N TRP A 111 -1.26 -4.33 -5.51
CA TRP A 111 -1.18 -5.44 -6.48
C TRP A 111 -2.53 -6.13 -6.76
N HIS A 112 -3.59 -5.76 -6.04
CA HIS A 112 -4.97 -6.17 -6.32
C HIS A 112 -5.71 -5.22 -7.28
N VAL A 113 -5.07 -4.12 -7.66
CA VAL A 113 -5.58 -3.20 -8.67
C VAL A 113 -5.57 -3.87 -10.04
N PRO A 114 -6.63 -3.70 -10.89
CA PRO A 114 -6.61 -4.20 -12.27
C PRO A 114 -5.36 -3.74 -13.02
N LEU A 115 -4.75 -4.63 -13.80
CA LEU A 115 -3.47 -4.37 -14.46
C LEU A 115 -3.49 -3.11 -15.32
N ASP A 116 -4.59 -2.88 -16.04
CA ASP A 116 -4.79 -1.70 -16.89
C ASP A 116 -4.88 -0.37 -16.12
N GLN A 117 -5.17 -0.42 -14.81
CA GLN A 117 -5.25 0.75 -13.92
C GLN A 117 -4.02 0.92 -13.03
N SER A 118 -3.16 -0.10 -12.92
CA SER A 118 -2.03 -0.12 -11.98
C SER A 118 -1.06 1.05 -12.18
N ALA A 119 -0.76 1.42 -13.43
CA ALA A 119 0.12 2.56 -13.73
C ALA A 119 -0.52 3.89 -13.29
N ALA A 120 -1.81 4.07 -13.54
CA ALA A 120 -2.54 5.29 -13.17
C ALA A 120 -2.64 5.44 -11.64
N VAL A 121 -2.88 4.34 -10.92
CA VAL A 121 -2.89 4.34 -9.45
C VAL A 121 -1.50 4.70 -8.90
N LEU A 122 -0.44 4.10 -9.43
CA LEU A 122 0.93 4.40 -9.00
C LEU A 122 1.29 5.87 -9.24
N GLN A 123 0.96 6.44 -10.42
CA GLN A 123 1.15 7.85 -10.74
C GLN A 123 0.34 8.77 -9.81
N LYS A 124 -0.91 8.41 -9.51
CA LYS A 124 -1.79 9.15 -8.58
C LYS A 124 -1.16 9.24 -7.19
N LEU A 125 -0.69 8.11 -6.63
CA LEU A 125 -0.07 8.08 -5.31
C LEU A 125 1.26 8.87 -5.26
N CYS A 126 2.09 8.76 -6.30
CA CYS A 126 3.30 9.60 -6.44
C CYS A 126 2.95 11.09 -6.52
N SER A 127 1.91 11.46 -7.28
CA SER A 127 1.47 12.84 -7.42
C SER A 127 0.91 13.42 -6.12
N ALA A 128 0.34 12.56 -5.27
CA ALA A 128 -0.18 12.93 -3.96
C ALA A 128 0.90 13.17 -2.90
N LEU A 129 2.16 12.96 -3.20
CA LEU A 129 3.26 13.27 -2.28
C LEU A 129 3.54 14.79 -2.24
N ASN A 130 3.83 15.30 -1.04
CA ASN A 130 4.50 16.59 -0.86
C ASN A 130 5.93 16.55 -1.40
N PRO A 131 6.58 17.69 -1.72
CA PRO A 131 8.02 17.73 -1.93
C PRO A 131 8.77 17.12 -0.72
N GLY A 132 9.75 16.24 -0.99
CA GLY A 132 10.42 15.44 0.04
C GLY A 132 9.61 14.26 0.57
N GLY A 133 8.36 14.10 0.15
CA GLY A 133 7.48 12.99 0.57
C GLY A 133 7.97 11.64 0.09
N VAL A 134 7.66 10.58 0.86
CA VAL A 134 8.12 9.21 0.63
C VAL A 134 6.94 8.28 0.41
N PHE A 135 7.06 7.38 -0.57
CA PHE A 135 6.11 6.32 -0.84
C PHE A 135 6.79 4.96 -0.76
N ILE A 136 6.27 4.06 0.07
CA ILE A 136 6.68 2.65 0.15
C ILE A 136 5.52 1.75 -0.24
N TRP A 137 5.80 0.76 -1.10
CA TRP A 137 4.79 -0.23 -1.51
C TRP A 137 5.41 -1.55 -1.91
N THR A 138 4.58 -2.59 -2.04
CA THR A 138 4.96 -3.92 -2.54
C THR A 138 4.40 -4.18 -3.93
N THR A 139 5.09 -5.00 -4.70
CA THR A 139 4.68 -5.48 -6.03
C THR A 139 5.33 -6.82 -6.36
N GLY A 140 4.85 -7.47 -7.44
CA GLY A 140 5.51 -8.64 -8.00
C GLY A 140 6.81 -8.28 -8.71
N GLY A 141 7.91 -8.93 -8.35
CA GLY A 141 9.25 -8.75 -8.91
C GLY A 141 9.45 -9.46 -10.24
N LEU A 142 8.67 -9.14 -11.26
CA LEU A 142 8.73 -9.70 -12.61
C LEU A 142 9.38 -8.71 -13.58
N ASP A 143 9.88 -9.23 -14.71
CA ASP A 143 10.50 -8.42 -15.77
C ASP A 143 9.46 -7.78 -16.70
N ALA A 144 8.23 -8.33 -16.73
CA ALA A 144 7.14 -7.89 -17.59
C ALA A 144 5.82 -7.82 -16.83
N PRO A 145 4.81 -7.09 -17.35
CA PRO A 145 3.47 -7.08 -16.78
C PRO A 145 2.86 -8.48 -16.75
N GLU A 146 2.22 -8.79 -15.61
CA GLU A 146 1.53 -10.08 -15.42
C GLU A 146 0.34 -9.92 -14.49
N GLU A 147 -0.65 -10.78 -14.66
CA GLU A 147 -1.78 -10.92 -13.76
C GLU A 147 -2.06 -12.38 -13.46
N LYS A 148 -2.52 -12.68 -12.25
CA LYS A 148 -2.88 -14.03 -11.83
C LYS A 148 -3.99 -14.05 -10.80
N TRP A 149 -4.60 -15.23 -10.64
CA TRP A 149 -5.49 -15.55 -9.54
C TRP A 149 -4.83 -16.55 -8.60
N ASP A 150 -5.06 -16.37 -7.31
CA ASP A 150 -4.55 -17.26 -6.26
C ASP A 150 -5.64 -17.47 -5.20
N SER A 151 -5.80 -18.72 -4.75
CA SER A 151 -6.77 -19.10 -3.73
C SER A 151 -6.11 -19.71 -2.48
N SER A 152 -4.82 -19.51 -2.29
CA SER A 152 -4.07 -20.05 -1.15
C SER A 152 -4.57 -19.54 0.20
N LEU A 153 -5.20 -18.37 0.25
CA LEU A 153 -5.82 -17.77 1.43
C LEU A 153 -7.31 -18.11 1.59
N GLY A 154 -7.85 -19.00 0.73
CA GLY A 154 -9.24 -19.44 0.75
C GLY A 154 -10.05 -18.87 -0.41
N PRO A 155 -10.61 -17.64 -0.33
CA PRO A 155 -11.30 -17.04 -1.47
C PRO A 155 -10.31 -16.66 -2.59
N PRO A 156 -10.75 -16.64 -3.86
CA PRO A 156 -9.88 -16.22 -4.96
C PRO A 156 -9.49 -14.76 -4.81
N LEU A 157 -8.20 -14.48 -4.91
CA LEU A 157 -7.63 -13.14 -4.94
C LEU A 157 -6.90 -12.93 -6.28
N TYR A 158 -7.14 -11.79 -6.88
CA TYR A 158 -6.46 -11.34 -8.08
C TYR A 158 -5.20 -10.57 -7.73
N TYR A 159 -4.14 -10.78 -8.49
CA TYR A 159 -2.87 -10.08 -8.37
C TYR A 159 -2.43 -9.57 -9.72
N SER A 160 -1.86 -8.38 -9.75
CA SER A 160 -1.22 -7.79 -10.93
C SER A 160 0.12 -7.17 -10.59
N THR A 161 0.99 -7.09 -11.57
CA THR A 161 2.23 -6.32 -11.51
C THR A 161 2.53 -5.70 -12.86
N LEU A 162 3.06 -4.49 -12.85
CA LEU A 162 3.59 -3.84 -14.07
C LEU A 162 4.92 -4.43 -14.51
N GLY A 163 5.54 -5.26 -13.66
CA GLY A 163 6.94 -5.63 -13.78
C GLY A 163 7.87 -4.48 -13.36
N ILE A 164 9.08 -4.84 -12.94
CA ILE A 164 10.04 -3.84 -12.40
C ILE A 164 10.37 -2.74 -13.40
N PRO A 165 10.69 -3.02 -14.69
CA PRO A 165 11.04 -1.95 -15.64
C PRO A 165 9.92 -0.91 -15.81
N LYS A 166 8.66 -1.36 -15.96
CA LYS A 166 7.52 -0.45 -16.14
C LYS A 166 7.19 0.29 -14.86
N THR A 167 7.32 -0.34 -13.70
CA THR A 167 7.16 0.29 -12.39
C THR A 167 8.14 1.46 -12.22
N LEU A 168 9.43 1.24 -12.47
CA LEU A 168 10.47 2.28 -12.38
C LEU A 168 10.23 3.42 -13.39
N GLN A 169 9.84 3.11 -14.62
CA GLN A 169 9.45 4.10 -15.61
C GLN A 169 8.28 4.95 -15.09
N THR A 170 7.23 4.31 -14.58
CA THR A 170 6.00 4.99 -14.12
C THR A 170 6.27 5.98 -12.99
N ILE A 171 7.08 5.59 -11.98
CA ILE A 171 7.41 6.51 -10.87
C ILE A 171 8.31 7.66 -11.34
N SER A 172 9.23 7.41 -12.28
CA SER A 172 10.07 8.44 -12.87
C SER A 172 9.25 9.46 -13.66
N GLU A 173 8.30 9.01 -14.48
CA GLU A 173 7.36 9.86 -15.22
C GLU A 173 6.47 10.69 -14.30
N ALA A 174 6.15 10.16 -13.09
CA ALA A 174 5.43 10.90 -12.05
C ALA A 174 6.33 11.86 -11.24
N GLY A 175 7.59 12.02 -11.61
CA GLY A 175 8.56 12.93 -10.98
C GLY A 175 9.13 12.42 -9.66
N CYS A 176 9.04 11.11 -9.38
CA CYS A 176 9.63 10.49 -8.19
C CYS A 176 10.94 9.78 -8.50
N LEU A 177 11.83 9.72 -7.51
CA LEU A 177 13.10 9.00 -7.58
C LEU A 177 12.98 7.69 -6.81
N CYS A 178 13.38 6.56 -7.42
CA CYS A 178 13.54 5.31 -6.69
C CYS A 178 14.72 5.43 -5.70
N ARG A 179 14.45 5.24 -4.42
CA ARG A 179 15.47 5.26 -3.35
C ARG A 179 15.90 3.86 -2.92
N HIS A 180 15.02 2.88 -3.07
CA HIS A 180 15.30 1.50 -2.73
C HIS A 180 14.41 0.56 -3.54
N LEU A 181 14.93 -0.64 -3.85
CA LEU A 181 14.22 -1.77 -4.43
C LEU A 181 14.85 -3.04 -3.90
N GLU A 182 14.07 -3.94 -3.32
CA GLU A 182 14.59 -5.16 -2.72
C GLU A 182 13.60 -6.33 -2.87
N TYR A 183 14.13 -7.51 -3.21
CA TYR A 183 13.45 -8.81 -3.12
C TYR A 183 13.60 -9.31 -1.67
N ASP A 184 12.69 -8.94 -0.79
CA ASP A 184 12.81 -9.15 0.66
C ASP A 184 12.38 -10.56 1.13
N GLN A 185 11.81 -11.37 0.22
CA GLN A 185 11.32 -12.72 0.53
C GLN A 185 11.84 -13.77 -0.49
N TRP A 186 13.08 -13.59 -0.96
CA TRP A 186 13.66 -14.54 -1.93
C TRP A 186 13.60 -15.99 -1.43
N PRO A 187 13.19 -16.99 -2.26
CA PRO A 187 12.99 -16.95 -3.73
C PRO A 187 11.61 -16.46 -4.20
N GLU A 188 10.72 -16.09 -3.29
CA GLU A 188 9.45 -15.45 -3.64
C GLU A 188 9.72 -14.15 -4.39
N LYS A 189 8.92 -13.90 -5.42
CA LYS A 189 9.03 -12.66 -6.20
C LYS A 189 8.29 -11.50 -5.55
N HIS A 190 8.37 -11.41 -4.23
CA HIS A 190 7.90 -10.28 -3.45
C HIS A 190 8.98 -9.20 -3.47
N VAL A 191 8.60 -8.00 -3.89
CA VAL A 191 9.50 -6.85 -3.96
C VAL A 191 8.85 -5.68 -3.25
N PHE A 192 9.61 -4.96 -2.45
CA PHE A 192 9.20 -3.63 -2.02
C PHE A 192 10.07 -2.55 -2.65
N LEU A 193 9.46 -1.39 -2.87
CA LEU A 193 10.13 -0.20 -3.38
C LEU A 193 9.90 0.98 -2.44
N ILE A 194 10.88 1.88 -2.42
CA ILE A 194 10.77 3.19 -1.77
C ILE A 194 11.02 4.25 -2.85
N ALA A 195 10.05 5.12 -3.06
CA ALA A 195 10.18 6.28 -3.92
C ALA A 195 10.09 7.57 -3.11
N GLN A 196 10.74 8.63 -3.59
CA GLN A 196 10.70 9.95 -2.98
C GLN A 196 10.45 11.01 -4.03
N LYS A 197 9.55 11.93 -3.75
CA LYS A 197 9.34 13.15 -4.54
C LYS A 197 10.41 14.17 -4.15
N PRO A 198 11.21 14.69 -5.10
CA PRO A 198 12.22 15.71 -4.82
C PRO A 198 11.66 16.99 -4.21
#